data_513c577a43ebcd9e90747d7faf89d7a9
#
_entry.id   513c577a43ebcd9e90747d7faf89d7a9
#
_cell.length_a   1.000
_cell.length_b   1.000
_cell.length_c   1.000
_cell.angle_alpha   90.00
_cell.angle_beta   90.00
_cell.angle_gamma   90.00
#
_symmetry.space_group_name_H-M   'P 1'
#
loop_
_entity.id
_entity.type
_entity.pdbx_description
1 polymer ?
#
loop_
_entity_poly.entity_id
_entity_poly.type
_entity_poly.pdbx_seq_one_letter_code
_entity_poly.pdbx_strand_id
1 'polypeptide(L)'
;MFGFEKLQVYQKAREFNLEIRKDILSNEKLDKVSKDQLRRAAMSIMLNIAEGSSRFSKADERNFYVISRGSTIECVAILDLLRVFL
;
A
#
# COMPACT_ATOMS: atom_id res chain seq x y z
N MET A 1 -8.85 -19.15 8.17
CA MET A 1 -8.89 -17.78 7.64
C MET A 1 -8.50 -16.78 8.71
N PHE A 2 -7.67 -15.83 8.36
CA PHE A 2 -7.21 -14.81 9.30
C PHE A 2 -8.22 -13.66 9.39
N GLY A 3 -8.33 -13.04 10.59
CA GLY A 3 -9.31 -11.99 10.82
C GLY A 3 -9.11 -10.73 9.97
N PHE A 4 -7.86 -10.40 9.58
CA PHE A 4 -7.58 -9.20 8.81
C PHE A 4 -8.29 -9.17 7.45
N GLU A 5 -8.59 -10.32 6.89
CA GLU A 5 -9.25 -10.41 5.58
C GLU A 5 -10.64 -9.78 5.59
N LYS A 6 -11.27 -9.68 6.77
CA LYS A 6 -12.60 -9.07 6.95
C LYS A 6 -12.56 -7.56 7.14
N LEU A 7 -11.38 -6.97 7.39
CA LEU A 7 -11.26 -5.53 7.62
C LEU A 7 -11.47 -4.79 6.31
N GLN A 8 -12.35 -3.79 6.32
CA GLN A 8 -12.61 -2.96 5.14
C GLN A 8 -11.35 -2.24 4.68
N VAL A 9 -10.53 -1.75 5.63
CA VAL A 9 -9.29 -1.04 5.29
C VAL A 9 -8.30 -1.97 4.60
N TYR A 10 -8.24 -3.25 4.98
CA TYR A 10 -7.41 -4.23 4.31
C TYR A 10 -7.92 -4.47 2.88
N GLN A 11 -9.22 -4.64 2.73
CA GLN A 11 -9.83 -4.87 1.42
C GLN A 11 -9.58 -3.70 0.47
N LYS A 12 -9.68 -2.47 0.97
CA LYS A 12 -9.38 -1.27 0.18
C LYS A 12 -7.91 -1.19 -0.21
N ALA A 13 -7.00 -1.55 0.70
CA ALA A 13 -5.57 -1.59 0.40
C ALA A 13 -5.25 -2.65 -0.65
N ARG A 14 -5.92 -3.79 -0.59
CA ARG A 14 -5.78 -4.85 -1.59
C ARG A 14 -6.27 -4.38 -2.95
N GLU A 15 -7.44 -3.76 -3.01
CA GLU A 15 -8.01 -3.21 -4.24
C GLU A 15 -7.07 -2.18 -4.86
N PHE A 16 -6.52 -1.28 -4.03
CA PHE A 16 -5.55 -0.28 -4.48
C PHE A 16 -4.33 -0.94 -5.12
N ASN A 17 -3.79 -1.99 -4.49
CA ASN A 17 -2.66 -2.73 -5.04
C ASN A 17 -2.99 -3.34 -6.41
N LEU A 18 -4.18 -3.88 -6.56
CA LEU A 18 -4.62 -4.47 -7.83
C LEU A 18 -4.79 -3.39 -8.91
N GLU A 19 -5.35 -2.24 -8.56
CA GLU A 19 -5.55 -1.14 -9.50
C GLU A 19 -4.24 -0.55 -9.99
N ILE A 20 -3.27 -0.29 -9.10
CA ILE A 20 -1.98 0.26 -9.54
C ILE A 20 -1.21 -0.74 -10.39
N ARG A 21 -1.35 -2.03 -10.10
CA ARG A 21 -0.70 -3.07 -10.91
C ARG A 21 -1.26 -3.05 -12.33
N LYS A 22 -2.57 -2.91 -12.47
CA LYS A 22 -3.23 -2.88 -13.76
C LYS A 22 -2.96 -1.60 -14.53
N ASP A 23 -3.09 -0.44 -13.86
CA ASP A 23 -3.15 0.85 -14.55
C ASP A 23 -1.79 1.57 -14.62
N ILE A 24 -0.90 1.31 -13.69
CA ILE A 24 0.35 2.06 -13.55
C ILE A 24 1.57 1.18 -13.75
N LEU A 25 1.67 0.07 -13.03
CA LEU A 25 2.86 -0.78 -13.10
C LEU A 25 3.03 -1.43 -14.46
N SER A 26 1.95 -1.59 -15.21
CA SER A 26 1.98 -2.12 -16.57
C SER A 26 2.38 -1.07 -17.62
N ASN A 27 2.44 0.20 -17.24
CA ASN A 27 2.73 1.29 -18.17
C ASN A 27 4.25 1.40 -18.42
N GLU A 28 4.68 1.00 -19.60
CA GLU A 28 6.10 0.99 -19.98
C GLU A 28 6.69 2.39 -20.16
N LYS A 29 5.86 3.41 -20.28
CA LYS A 29 6.32 4.80 -20.41
C LYS A 29 6.81 5.38 -19.09
N LEU A 30 6.41 4.79 -17.97
CA LEU A 30 6.85 5.23 -16.65
C LEU A 30 8.16 4.56 -16.29
N ASP A 31 9.05 5.31 -15.61
CA ASP A 31 10.35 4.76 -15.25
C ASP A 31 10.23 3.61 -14.24
N LYS A 32 11.17 2.69 -14.35
CA LYS A 32 11.15 1.47 -13.53
C LYS A 32 11.35 1.76 -12.05
N VAL A 33 12.20 2.72 -11.72
CA VAL A 33 12.53 3.04 -10.32
C VAL A 33 11.28 3.53 -9.58
N SER A 34 10.55 4.48 -10.19
CA SER A 34 9.31 4.99 -9.60
C SER A 34 8.25 3.91 -9.46
N LYS A 35 8.11 3.05 -10.47
CA LYS A 35 7.17 1.93 -10.42
C LYS A 35 7.53 0.95 -9.30
N ASP A 36 8.80 0.61 -9.13
CA ASP A 36 9.24 -0.29 -8.08
C ASP A 36 8.98 0.31 -6.69
N GLN A 37 9.24 1.59 -6.51
CA GLN A 37 8.96 2.29 -5.25
C GLN A 37 7.46 2.30 -4.95
N LEU A 38 6.64 2.59 -5.95
CA LEU A 38 5.18 2.58 -5.78
C LEU A 38 4.68 1.20 -5.39
N ARG A 39 5.16 0.17 -6.09
CA ARG A 39 4.77 -1.22 -5.80
C ARG A 39 5.09 -1.59 -4.36
N ARG A 40 6.30 -1.27 -3.89
CA ARG A 40 6.73 -1.57 -2.52
C ARG A 40 5.91 -0.81 -1.50
N ALA A 41 5.68 0.48 -1.72
CA ALA A 41 4.89 1.30 -0.80
C ALA A 41 3.45 0.80 -0.72
N ALA A 42 2.83 0.47 -1.84
CA ALA A 42 1.46 -0.04 -1.87
C ALA A 42 1.34 -1.38 -1.16
N MET A 43 2.29 -2.29 -1.38
CA MET A 43 2.32 -3.58 -0.67
C MET A 43 2.51 -3.37 0.83
N SER A 44 3.34 -2.40 1.23
CA SER A 44 3.58 -2.10 2.64
C SER A 44 2.31 -1.66 3.35
N ILE A 45 1.43 -0.90 2.69
CA ILE A 45 0.13 -0.52 3.27
C ILE A 45 -0.63 -1.78 3.69
N MET A 46 -0.82 -2.67 2.75
CA MET A 46 -1.63 -3.88 2.94
C MET A 46 -1.01 -4.83 3.96
N LEU A 47 0.29 -5.09 3.84
CA LEU A 47 0.99 -6.03 4.70
C LEU A 47 1.04 -5.56 6.16
N ASN A 48 1.22 -4.26 6.39
CA ASN A 48 1.26 -3.73 7.75
C ASN A 48 -0.12 -3.67 8.40
N ILE A 49 -1.19 -3.51 7.63
CA ILE A 49 -2.55 -3.65 8.17
C ILE A 49 -2.75 -5.09 8.65
N ALA A 50 -2.37 -6.07 7.84
CA ALA A 50 -2.50 -7.48 8.20
C ALA A 50 -1.67 -7.81 9.45
N GLU A 51 -0.41 -7.37 9.49
CA GLU A 51 0.47 -7.59 10.63
C GLU A 51 -0.06 -6.93 11.89
N GLY A 52 -0.51 -5.68 11.80
CA GLY A 52 -1.04 -4.95 12.95
C GLY A 52 -2.26 -5.62 13.55
N SER A 53 -3.16 -6.12 12.70
CA SER A 53 -4.38 -6.77 13.15
C SER A 53 -4.13 -8.09 13.89
N SER A 54 -2.93 -8.69 13.72
CA SER A 54 -2.57 -9.94 14.39
C SER A 54 -1.90 -9.74 15.75
N ARG A 55 -1.63 -8.50 16.15
CA ARG A 55 -0.91 -8.21 17.39
C ARG A 55 -1.84 -8.21 18.60
N PHE A 56 -1.31 -8.66 19.73
CA PHE A 56 -2.08 -8.71 20.98
C PHE A 56 -2.12 -7.36 21.69
N SER A 57 -1.02 -6.59 21.63
CA SER A 57 -0.99 -5.30 22.32
C SER A 57 -1.42 -4.16 21.41
N LYS A 58 -2.10 -3.18 21.98
CA LYS A 58 -2.51 -1.97 21.26
C LYS A 58 -1.32 -1.16 20.77
N ALA A 59 -0.23 -1.16 21.52
CA ALA A 59 0.98 -0.43 21.13
C ALA A 59 1.61 -1.04 19.88
N ASP A 60 1.72 -2.37 19.82
CA ASP A 60 2.25 -3.07 18.65
C ASP A 60 1.34 -2.86 17.43
N GLU A 61 0.03 -3.01 17.62
CA GLU A 61 -0.96 -2.78 16.59
C GLU A 61 -0.80 -1.38 15.99
N ARG A 62 -0.70 -0.37 16.85
CA ARG A 62 -0.50 1.02 16.43
C ARG A 62 0.76 1.20 15.60
N ASN A 63 1.86 0.58 16.01
CA ASN A 63 3.13 0.69 15.30
C ASN A 63 3.01 0.24 13.84
N PHE A 64 2.34 -0.87 13.59
CA PHE A 64 2.12 -1.36 12.23
C PHE A 64 1.20 -0.45 11.44
N TYR A 65 0.16 0.09 12.05
CA TYR A 65 -0.76 1.01 11.38
C TYR A 65 -0.08 2.36 11.07
N VAL A 66 0.84 2.81 11.90
CA VAL A 66 1.64 4.02 11.63
C VAL A 66 2.52 3.79 10.39
N ILE A 67 3.12 2.60 10.26
CA ILE A 67 3.91 2.26 9.06
C ILE A 67 3.01 2.26 7.81
N SER A 68 1.82 1.67 7.89
CA SER A 68 0.86 1.68 6.79
C SER A 68 0.48 3.10 6.38
N ARG A 69 0.27 3.97 7.34
CA ARG A 69 -0.05 5.38 7.08
C ARG A 69 1.09 6.07 6.34
N GLY A 70 2.32 5.87 6.79
CA GLY A 70 3.51 6.41 6.12
C GLY A 70 3.65 5.91 4.69
N SER A 71 3.37 4.63 4.49
CA SER A 71 3.41 4.03 3.16
C SER A 71 2.33 4.61 2.24
N THR A 72 1.17 4.95 2.79
CA THR A 72 0.09 5.61 2.04
C THR A 72 0.53 6.98 1.57
N ILE A 73 1.15 7.76 2.44
CA ILE A 73 1.68 9.08 2.10
C ILE A 73 2.74 8.96 1.01
N GLU A 74 3.62 7.97 1.12
CA GLU A 74 4.64 7.69 0.10
C GLU A 74 4.01 7.39 -1.26
N CYS A 75 2.95 6.59 -1.29
CA CYS A 75 2.21 6.31 -2.52
C CYS A 75 1.65 7.58 -3.15
N VAL A 76 1.05 8.45 -2.33
CA VAL A 76 0.49 9.71 -2.81
C VAL A 76 1.57 10.58 -3.44
N ALA A 77 2.73 10.68 -2.79
CA ALA A 77 3.85 11.46 -3.29
C ALA A 77 4.37 10.91 -4.62
N ILE A 78 4.51 9.59 -4.74
CA ILE A 78 4.97 8.96 -5.98
C ILE A 78 3.95 9.18 -7.10
N LEU A 79 2.67 8.99 -6.81
CA LEU A 79 1.60 9.21 -7.79
C LEU A 79 1.55 10.66 -8.26
N ASP A 80 1.79 11.61 -7.35
CA ASP A 80 1.87 13.01 -7.70
C ASP A 80 3.02 13.25 -8.68
N LEU A 81 4.17 12.65 -8.45
CA LEU A 81 5.31 12.74 -9.35
C LEU A 81 4.99 12.18 -10.74
N LEU A 82 4.25 11.06 -10.78
CA LEU A 82 3.96 10.35 -12.02
C LEU A 82 2.77 10.92 -12.79
N ARG A 83 1.94 11.76 -12.19
CA ARG A 83 0.68 12.20 -12.80
C ARG A 83 0.85 12.92 -14.14
N VAL A 84 2.01 13.53 -14.38
CA VAL A 84 2.29 14.21 -15.64
C VAL A 84 2.28 13.23 -16.82
N PHE A 85 2.53 11.96 -16.55
CA PHE A 85 2.60 10.90 -17.55
C PHE A 85 1.34 10.06 -17.64
N LEU A 86 0.37 10.37 -16.81
CA LEU A 86 -0.89 9.66 -16.75
C LEU A 86 -2.01 10.44 -17.39
#